data_b5e9650b5bf9d3c87971f5871f8ed2c1
#
_entry.id   b5e9650b5bf9d3c87971f5871f8ed2c1
#
_cell.length_a   1.000
_cell.length_b   1.000
_cell.length_c   1.000
_cell.angle_alpha   90.00
_cell.angle_beta   90.00
_cell.angle_gamma   90.00
#
_symmetry.space_group_name_H-M   'P 1'
#
loop_
_entity.id
_entity.type
_entity.pdbx_description
1 polymer ?
#
loop_
_entity_poly.entity_id
_entity_poly.type
_entity_poly.pdbx_seq_one_letter_code
_entity_poly.pdbx_strand_id
1 'polypeptide(L)'
;PAIAGQGKYCGIHPSDERCRQAVERRLRADGLPRSLAQVLPHLYGDEEMSAGAWLLAYYVRKHHLRWHALHCWHRGYLDLVRMLKAQGEDILASLELLPTNTLAAHPENRHSEELVRPADGLRIPLGHTAGPDWDAVWAAVREGTIDILGSDHSPHLPACYRPQEPFRSSAGVPGLDWYGHLLLNE
;
A
#
# COMPACT_ATOMS: atom_id res chain seq x y z
N PRO A 1 12.15 22.42 3.41
CA PRO A 1 13.51 23.02 3.42
C PRO A 1 14.51 22.20 4.23
N ALA A 2 14.13 21.72 5.43
CA ALA A 2 15.09 21.00 6.29
C ALA A 2 15.61 19.68 5.69
N ILE A 3 14.80 18.98 4.88
CA ILE A 3 15.17 17.69 4.26
C ILE A 3 15.91 17.92 2.94
N ALA A 4 15.50 18.89 2.15
CA ALA A 4 16.01 19.14 0.81
C ALA A 4 17.55 19.30 0.73
N GLY A 5 18.17 19.91 1.73
CA GLY A 5 19.61 20.12 1.76
C GLY A 5 20.46 18.93 2.23
N GLN A 6 19.85 17.80 2.59
CA GLN A 6 20.57 16.69 3.22
C GLN A 6 21.10 15.65 2.22
N GLY A 7 20.75 15.72 0.94
CA GLY A 7 21.14 14.76 -0.09
C GLY A 7 20.64 13.32 0.20
N LYS A 8 19.62 13.17 1.05
CA LYS A 8 19.03 11.89 1.44
C LYS A 8 17.67 11.69 0.77
N TYR A 9 17.31 10.45 0.50
CA TYR A 9 15.94 10.13 0.11
C TYR A 9 15.00 10.26 1.31
N CYS A 10 13.81 10.81 1.04
CA CYS A 10 12.73 10.89 2.00
C CYS A 10 11.66 9.86 1.62
N GLY A 11 11.55 8.80 2.41
CA GLY A 11 10.46 7.82 2.28
C GLY A 11 9.17 8.42 2.82
N ILE A 12 8.13 8.44 2.01
CA ILE A 12 6.84 9.01 2.42
C ILE A 12 5.72 8.08 1.95
N HIS A 13 4.86 7.72 2.89
CA HIS A 13 3.61 7.02 2.61
C HIS A 13 2.62 8.00 1.95
N PRO A 14 2.09 7.71 0.75
CA PRO A 14 1.28 8.64 -0.01
C PRO A 14 -0.19 8.59 0.42
N SER A 15 -0.47 8.89 1.68
CA SER A 15 -1.83 8.89 2.21
C SER A 15 -2.32 10.33 2.40
N ASP A 16 -3.56 10.62 1.96
CA ASP A 16 -4.24 11.87 2.27
C ASP A 16 -5.22 11.65 3.43
N GLU A 17 -4.88 12.18 4.60
CA GLU A 17 -5.66 12.03 5.81
C GLU A 17 -7.09 12.62 5.67
N ARG A 18 -7.29 13.66 4.87
CA ARG A 18 -8.62 14.26 4.64
C ARG A 18 -9.49 13.35 3.80
N CYS A 19 -8.91 12.75 2.74
CA CYS A 19 -9.59 11.73 1.94
C CYS A 19 -9.95 10.53 2.81
N ARG A 20 -9.00 10.03 3.61
CA ARG A 20 -9.21 8.92 4.53
C ARG A 20 -10.35 9.18 5.52
N GLN A 21 -10.39 10.35 6.14
CA GLN A 21 -11.45 10.73 7.04
C GLN A 21 -12.81 10.89 6.34
N ALA A 22 -12.83 11.38 5.10
CA ALA A 22 -14.06 11.48 4.32
C ALA A 22 -14.62 10.09 3.99
N VAL A 23 -13.76 9.16 3.59
CA VAL A 23 -14.09 7.75 3.37
C VAL A 23 -14.63 7.11 4.64
N GLU A 24 -13.95 7.29 5.78
CA GLU A 24 -14.43 6.76 7.07
C GLU A 24 -15.81 7.27 7.42
N ARG A 25 -16.06 8.59 7.29
CA ARG A 25 -17.39 9.16 7.57
C ARG A 25 -18.48 8.55 6.66
N ARG A 26 -18.18 8.38 5.37
CA ARG A 26 -19.11 7.78 4.42
C ARG A 26 -19.43 6.33 4.80
N LEU A 27 -18.42 5.51 5.01
CA LEU A 27 -18.59 4.10 5.38
C LEU A 27 -19.40 3.94 6.68
N ARG A 28 -19.17 4.78 7.67
CA ARG A 28 -19.96 4.79 8.92
C ARG A 28 -21.42 5.17 8.68
N ALA A 29 -21.68 6.16 7.83
CA ALA A 29 -23.03 6.58 7.48
C ALA A 29 -23.81 5.48 6.72
N ASP A 30 -23.13 4.70 5.91
CA ASP A 30 -23.69 3.58 5.14
C ASP A 30 -23.86 2.30 6.00
N GLY A 31 -23.57 2.38 7.31
CA GLY A 31 -23.66 1.24 8.22
C GLY A 31 -22.56 0.20 8.03
N LEU A 32 -21.51 0.55 7.30
CA LEU A 32 -20.29 -0.22 7.12
C LEU A 32 -19.20 0.33 8.06
N PRO A 33 -18.18 -0.41 8.39
CA PRO A 33 -17.86 -1.78 8.00
C PRO A 33 -18.10 -2.78 9.12
N ARG A 34 -18.23 -4.05 8.72
CA ARG A 34 -18.28 -5.17 9.66
C ARG A 34 -16.93 -5.85 9.87
N SER A 35 -15.97 -5.58 8.98
CA SER A 35 -14.63 -6.19 9.04
C SER A 35 -13.56 -5.23 8.51
N LEU A 36 -12.29 -5.48 8.86
CA LEU A 36 -11.15 -4.74 8.34
C LEU A 36 -11.01 -4.94 6.82
N ALA A 37 -11.29 -6.13 6.32
CA ALA A 37 -11.27 -6.44 4.88
C ALA A 37 -12.19 -5.53 4.06
N GLN A 38 -13.32 -5.12 4.63
CA GLN A 38 -14.25 -4.18 3.97
C GLN A 38 -13.76 -2.73 4.00
N VAL A 39 -12.90 -2.37 4.94
CA VAL A 39 -12.39 -0.99 5.10
C VAL A 39 -11.16 -0.74 4.26
N LEU A 40 -10.22 -1.67 4.25
CA LEU A 40 -8.90 -1.48 3.66
C LEU A 40 -8.93 -1.07 2.17
N PRO A 41 -9.78 -1.66 1.31
CA PRO A 41 -9.86 -1.26 -0.09
C PRO A 41 -10.27 0.20 -0.30
N HIS A 42 -10.94 0.78 0.67
CA HIS A 42 -11.37 2.18 0.62
C HIS A 42 -10.38 3.13 1.27
N LEU A 43 -9.72 2.71 2.35
CA LEU A 43 -8.73 3.54 3.06
C LEU A 43 -7.37 3.58 2.37
N TYR A 44 -7.05 2.55 1.59
CA TYR A 44 -5.81 2.44 0.82
C TYR A 44 -6.11 2.15 -0.65
N GLY A 45 -7.23 2.69 -1.14
CA GLY A 45 -7.64 2.56 -2.53
C GLY A 45 -6.89 3.49 -3.47
N ASP A 46 -7.07 3.28 -4.78
CA ASP A 46 -6.35 4.05 -5.81
C ASP A 46 -6.59 5.56 -5.69
N GLU A 47 -7.83 5.99 -5.46
CA GLU A 47 -8.16 7.42 -5.35
C GLU A 47 -7.42 8.10 -4.20
N GLU A 48 -7.42 7.47 -3.03
CA GLU A 48 -6.78 8.02 -1.81
C GLU A 48 -5.26 8.07 -1.96
N MET A 49 -4.67 6.95 -2.35
CA MET A 49 -3.22 6.82 -2.50
C MET A 49 -2.69 7.70 -3.64
N SER A 50 -3.39 7.73 -4.78
CA SER A 50 -3.00 8.57 -5.91
C SER A 50 -3.16 10.05 -5.60
N ALA A 51 -4.23 10.48 -4.93
CA ALA A 51 -4.40 11.88 -4.52
C ALA A 51 -3.29 12.32 -3.56
N GLY A 52 -2.95 11.49 -2.58
CA GLY A 52 -1.84 11.74 -1.66
C GLY A 52 -0.50 11.83 -2.39
N ALA A 53 -0.24 10.94 -3.34
CA ALA A 53 0.97 10.94 -4.15
C ALA A 53 1.09 12.22 -5.01
N TRP A 54 0.02 12.68 -5.64
CA TRP A 54 0.01 13.94 -6.41
C TRP A 54 0.30 15.15 -5.53
N LEU A 55 -0.26 15.19 -4.32
CA LEU A 55 0.05 16.25 -3.36
C LEU A 55 1.53 16.24 -2.96
N LEU A 56 2.08 15.05 -2.69
CA LEU A 56 3.49 14.88 -2.38
C LEU A 56 4.39 15.30 -3.55
N ALA A 57 4.04 14.93 -4.79
CA ALA A 57 4.76 15.32 -6.00
C ALA A 57 4.91 16.85 -6.13
N TYR A 58 3.88 17.60 -5.77
CA TYR A 58 3.95 19.05 -5.72
C TYR A 58 5.09 19.53 -4.79
N TYR A 59 5.17 18.97 -3.58
CA TYR A 59 6.22 19.37 -2.63
C TYR A 59 7.60 18.83 -3.00
N VAL A 60 7.69 17.64 -3.57
CA VAL A 60 8.93 17.06 -4.10
C VAL A 60 9.53 18.01 -5.11
N ARG A 61 8.77 18.44 -6.11
CA ARG A 61 9.23 19.38 -7.13
C ARG A 61 9.54 20.76 -6.57
N LYS A 62 8.64 21.32 -5.77
CA LYS A 62 8.80 22.65 -5.18
C LYS A 62 10.07 22.79 -4.34
N HIS A 63 10.50 21.72 -3.68
CA HIS A 63 11.63 21.72 -2.76
C HIS A 63 12.82 20.90 -3.24
N HIS A 64 12.78 20.35 -4.46
CA HIS A 64 13.82 19.51 -5.04
C HIS A 64 14.21 18.37 -4.09
N LEU A 65 13.21 17.63 -3.61
CA LEU A 65 13.41 16.51 -2.69
C LEU A 65 13.80 15.26 -3.48
N ARG A 66 14.73 14.48 -2.93
CA ARG A 66 14.94 13.11 -3.34
C ARG A 66 13.85 12.26 -2.69
N TRP A 67 12.95 11.72 -3.48
CA TRP A 67 11.75 11.04 -2.97
C TRP A 67 11.88 9.53 -3.09
N HIS A 68 11.69 8.82 -1.97
CA HIS A 68 11.39 7.40 -1.99
C HIS A 68 9.87 7.23 -1.95
N ALA A 69 9.30 6.94 -3.10
CA ALA A 69 7.87 6.70 -3.29
C ALA A 69 7.55 5.29 -2.81
N LEU A 70 6.87 5.17 -1.67
CA LEU A 70 6.49 3.91 -1.05
C LEU A 70 5.14 3.43 -1.59
N HIS A 71 4.91 2.12 -1.61
CA HIS A 71 3.61 1.49 -1.93
C HIS A 71 3.10 1.81 -3.33
N CYS A 72 3.97 1.70 -4.34
CA CYS A 72 3.62 1.97 -5.73
C CYS A 72 2.85 0.81 -6.38
N TRP A 73 1.63 0.56 -5.97
CA TRP A 73 0.78 -0.56 -6.44
C TRP A 73 -0.51 -0.13 -7.15
N HIS A 74 -0.84 1.16 -7.19
CA HIS A 74 -2.00 1.67 -7.90
C HIS A 74 -1.61 2.32 -9.22
N ARG A 75 -2.45 2.14 -10.25
CA ARG A 75 -2.18 2.65 -11.60
C ARG A 75 -1.94 4.15 -11.61
N GLY A 76 -2.81 4.93 -10.97
CA GLY A 76 -2.67 6.39 -10.93
C GLY A 76 -1.37 6.86 -10.26
N TYR A 77 -0.92 6.13 -9.24
CA TYR A 77 0.36 6.40 -8.59
C TYR A 77 1.56 5.99 -9.47
N LEU A 78 1.50 4.83 -10.11
CA LEU A 78 2.54 4.37 -11.04
C LEU A 78 2.71 5.34 -12.22
N ASP A 79 1.61 5.82 -12.79
CA ASP A 79 1.64 6.77 -13.89
C ASP A 79 2.28 8.11 -13.47
N LEU A 80 2.01 8.58 -12.25
CA LEU A 80 2.67 9.73 -11.67
C LEU A 80 4.19 9.52 -11.53
N VAL A 81 4.62 8.37 -10.99
CA VAL A 81 6.05 8.04 -10.82
C VAL A 81 6.75 8.01 -12.18
N ARG A 82 6.16 7.35 -13.19
CA ARG A 82 6.70 7.33 -14.57
C ARG A 82 6.89 8.74 -15.10
N MET A 83 5.85 9.56 -15.00
CA MET A 83 5.89 10.94 -15.46
C MET A 83 7.01 11.74 -14.80
N LEU A 84 7.14 11.65 -13.49
CA LEU A 84 8.15 12.40 -12.74
C LEU A 84 9.58 11.93 -13.08
N LYS A 85 9.82 10.62 -13.16
CA LYS A 85 11.10 10.05 -13.61
C LYS A 85 11.45 10.51 -15.02
N ALA A 86 10.50 10.51 -15.94
CA ALA A 86 10.69 10.99 -17.31
C ALA A 86 11.03 12.51 -17.37
N GLN A 87 10.62 13.28 -16.38
CA GLN A 87 10.97 14.70 -16.22
C GLN A 87 12.31 14.93 -15.50
N GLY A 88 13.01 13.86 -15.13
CA GLY A 88 14.33 13.94 -14.47
C GLY A 88 14.27 14.15 -12.96
N GLU A 89 13.12 13.96 -12.33
CA GLU A 89 13.03 14.00 -10.86
C GLU A 89 13.73 12.80 -10.23
N ASP A 90 14.45 13.02 -9.14
CA ASP A 90 15.21 11.98 -8.41
C ASP A 90 14.29 11.19 -7.50
N ILE A 91 13.70 10.13 -8.06
CA ILE A 91 12.72 9.27 -7.39
C ILE A 91 13.19 7.83 -7.37
N LEU A 92 13.18 7.22 -6.19
CA LEU A 92 13.17 5.77 -6.00
C LEU A 92 11.73 5.34 -5.75
N ALA A 93 11.24 4.36 -6.47
CA ALA A 93 9.92 3.81 -6.26
C ALA A 93 10.02 2.38 -5.71
N SER A 94 9.24 2.10 -4.67
CA SER A 94 9.20 0.76 -4.10
C SER A 94 7.80 0.15 -4.17
N LEU A 95 7.80 -1.14 -4.41
CA LEU A 95 6.64 -2.01 -4.35
C LEU A 95 6.80 -2.92 -3.14
N GLU A 96 5.96 -2.75 -2.17
CA GLU A 96 5.87 -3.62 -1.01
C GLU A 96 4.79 -4.67 -1.29
N LEU A 97 5.24 -5.85 -1.71
CA LEU A 97 4.38 -7.00 -1.91
C LEU A 97 4.00 -7.58 -0.55
N LEU A 98 2.88 -7.13 -0.01
CA LEU A 98 2.31 -7.78 1.15
C LEU A 98 1.92 -9.21 0.78
N PRO A 99 2.29 -10.22 1.59
CA PRO A 99 1.87 -11.60 1.35
C PRO A 99 0.36 -11.74 1.18
N THR A 100 -0.40 -10.88 1.86
CA THR A 100 -1.86 -10.83 1.77
C THR A 100 -2.36 -10.43 0.38
N ASN A 101 -1.63 -9.58 -0.34
CA ASN A 101 -2.02 -9.16 -1.67
C ASN A 101 -1.86 -10.31 -2.67
N THR A 102 -0.70 -10.97 -2.61
CA THR A 102 -0.38 -12.11 -3.48
C THR A 102 -1.31 -13.30 -3.20
N LEU A 103 -1.49 -13.64 -1.90
CA LEU A 103 -2.35 -14.75 -1.52
C LEU A 103 -3.83 -14.53 -1.88
N ALA A 104 -4.29 -13.29 -1.85
CA ALA A 104 -5.66 -13.00 -2.21
C ALA A 104 -5.89 -12.88 -3.72
N ALA A 105 -4.84 -12.63 -4.50
CA ALA A 105 -4.90 -12.73 -5.96
C ALA A 105 -5.14 -14.18 -6.44
N HIS A 106 -4.76 -15.17 -5.63
CA HIS A 106 -5.01 -16.58 -5.94
C HIS A 106 -6.51 -16.90 -6.01
N PRO A 107 -6.95 -17.65 -7.04
CA PRO A 107 -8.38 -17.94 -7.26
C PRO A 107 -9.09 -18.56 -6.08
N GLU A 108 -8.41 -19.43 -5.33
CA GLU A 108 -8.94 -20.12 -4.16
C GLU A 108 -9.21 -19.17 -2.98
N ASN A 109 -8.55 -18.02 -2.93
CA ASN A 109 -8.66 -17.05 -1.85
C ASN A 109 -9.57 -15.86 -2.18
N ARG A 110 -10.07 -15.76 -3.42
CA ARG A 110 -10.87 -14.61 -3.90
C ARG A 110 -12.14 -14.32 -3.11
N HIS A 111 -12.65 -15.31 -2.39
CA HIS A 111 -13.88 -15.19 -1.59
C HIS A 111 -13.59 -15.16 -0.09
N SER A 112 -12.33 -15.18 0.32
CA SER A 112 -11.94 -15.16 1.72
C SER A 112 -11.69 -13.72 2.16
N GLU A 113 -12.38 -13.26 3.19
CA GLU A 113 -12.10 -11.96 3.82
C GLU A 113 -10.86 -12.01 4.71
N GLU A 114 -10.50 -13.21 5.16
CA GLU A 114 -9.38 -13.45 6.07
C GLU A 114 -8.68 -14.77 5.75
N LEU A 115 -7.36 -14.77 5.92
CA LEU A 115 -6.56 -15.98 6.06
C LEU A 115 -6.33 -16.27 7.54
N VAL A 116 -6.53 -17.50 7.95
CA VAL A 116 -6.22 -17.97 9.30
C VAL A 116 -4.92 -18.75 9.27
N ARG A 117 -3.90 -18.29 9.97
CA ARG A 117 -2.64 -19.01 10.10
C ARG A 117 -2.83 -20.22 11.00
N PRO A 118 -2.60 -21.47 10.51
CA PRO A 118 -2.92 -22.67 11.27
C PRO A 118 -2.14 -22.80 12.58
N ALA A 119 -0.91 -22.25 12.64
CA ALA A 119 -0.02 -22.43 13.78
C ALA A 119 -0.48 -21.71 15.06
N ASP A 120 -1.16 -20.58 14.93
CA ASP A 120 -1.51 -19.71 16.06
C ASP A 120 -2.89 -19.05 15.95
N GLY A 121 -3.66 -19.39 14.91
CA GLY A 121 -4.99 -18.83 14.68
C GLY A 121 -5.00 -17.35 14.33
N LEU A 122 -3.84 -16.77 13.98
CA LEU A 122 -3.78 -15.37 13.56
C LEU A 122 -4.65 -15.15 12.32
N ARG A 123 -5.56 -14.19 12.41
CA ARG A 123 -6.41 -13.78 11.31
C ARG A 123 -5.73 -12.65 10.55
N ILE A 124 -5.48 -12.86 9.28
CA ILE A 124 -4.83 -11.91 8.38
C ILE A 124 -5.89 -11.38 7.42
N PRO A 125 -6.24 -10.10 7.49
CA PRO A 125 -7.24 -9.55 6.58
C PRO A 125 -6.72 -9.50 5.15
N LEU A 126 -7.53 -9.99 4.20
CA LEU A 126 -7.20 -9.99 2.77
C LEU A 126 -7.69 -8.73 2.04
N GLY A 127 -8.19 -7.76 2.76
CA GLY A 127 -8.81 -6.56 2.20
C GLY A 127 -7.90 -5.67 1.36
N HIS A 128 -6.59 -5.85 1.41
CA HIS A 128 -5.66 -5.14 0.51
C HIS A 128 -5.73 -5.58 -0.95
N THR A 129 -6.56 -6.55 -1.26
CA THR A 129 -6.58 -7.23 -2.57
C THR A 129 -7.38 -6.52 -3.65
N ALA A 130 -8.25 -5.62 -3.25
CA ALA A 130 -9.14 -4.91 -4.18
C ALA A 130 -8.47 -3.68 -4.84
N GLY A 131 -7.15 -3.61 -4.85
CA GLY A 131 -6.46 -2.41 -5.29
C GLY A 131 -5.45 -2.56 -6.40
N PRO A 132 -4.52 -3.52 -6.36
CA PRO A 132 -3.46 -3.54 -7.35
C PRO A 132 -3.98 -3.99 -8.71
N ASP A 133 -3.70 -3.20 -9.72
CA ASP A 133 -3.70 -3.67 -11.10
C ASP A 133 -2.38 -4.42 -11.32
N TRP A 134 -2.39 -5.72 -11.10
CA TRP A 134 -1.19 -6.56 -11.15
C TRP A 134 -0.48 -6.49 -12.49
N ASP A 135 -1.20 -6.38 -13.59
CA ASP A 135 -0.59 -6.24 -14.91
C ASP A 135 0.19 -4.92 -15.00
N ALA A 136 -0.36 -3.83 -14.50
CA ALA A 136 0.32 -2.54 -14.45
C ALA A 136 1.51 -2.55 -13.47
N VAL A 137 1.38 -3.21 -12.33
CA VAL A 137 2.45 -3.37 -11.34
C VAL A 137 3.63 -4.13 -11.92
N TRP A 138 3.40 -5.31 -12.52
CA TRP A 138 4.47 -6.12 -13.11
C TRP A 138 5.05 -5.48 -14.37
N ALA A 139 4.26 -4.71 -15.13
CA ALA A 139 4.79 -3.88 -16.20
C ALA A 139 5.76 -2.84 -15.65
N ALA A 140 5.39 -2.15 -14.56
CA ALA A 140 6.22 -1.14 -13.90
C ALA A 140 7.54 -1.70 -13.34
N VAL A 141 7.53 -2.94 -12.84
CA VAL A 141 8.75 -3.66 -12.44
C VAL A 141 9.63 -3.94 -13.67
N ARG A 142 9.07 -4.52 -14.73
CA ARG A 142 9.82 -4.89 -15.95
C ARG A 142 10.43 -3.70 -16.68
N GLU A 143 9.75 -2.56 -16.70
CA GLU A 143 10.23 -1.35 -17.38
C GLU A 143 11.13 -0.46 -16.50
N GLY A 144 11.33 -0.81 -15.21
CA GLY A 144 12.18 -0.06 -14.29
C GLY A 144 11.52 1.19 -13.70
N THR A 145 10.20 1.30 -13.74
CA THR A 145 9.47 2.32 -12.96
C THR A 145 9.60 2.04 -11.46
N ILE A 146 9.50 0.76 -11.07
CA ILE A 146 9.78 0.27 -9.72
C ILE A 146 11.26 -0.09 -9.62
N ASP A 147 11.94 0.46 -8.63
CA ASP A 147 13.38 0.25 -8.37
C ASP A 147 13.62 -0.77 -7.27
N ILE A 148 12.69 -0.89 -6.32
CA ILE A 148 12.87 -1.65 -5.09
C ILE A 148 11.65 -2.53 -4.86
N LEU A 149 11.90 -3.78 -4.48
CA LEU A 149 10.89 -4.69 -3.96
C LEU A 149 11.09 -4.82 -2.44
N GLY A 150 10.05 -4.53 -1.68
CA GLY A 150 10.05 -4.56 -0.23
C GLY A 150 8.97 -5.48 0.34
N SER A 151 9.11 -5.91 1.59
CA SER A 151 8.14 -6.81 2.23
C SER A 151 7.06 -6.09 3.03
N ASP A 152 7.28 -4.83 3.38
CA ASP A 152 6.47 -4.08 4.37
C ASP A 152 6.18 -4.90 5.65
N HIS A 153 7.19 -5.65 6.11
CA HIS A 153 7.07 -6.50 7.30
C HIS A 153 6.78 -5.64 8.54
N SER A 154 5.52 -5.57 8.90
CA SER A 154 5.02 -4.74 10.01
C SER A 154 4.20 -5.57 11.00
N PRO A 155 4.84 -6.42 11.82
CA PRO A 155 4.15 -7.25 12.79
C PRO A 155 3.58 -6.41 13.94
N HIS A 156 2.35 -6.70 14.31
CA HIS A 156 1.69 -6.12 15.47
C HIS A 156 1.33 -7.21 16.47
N LEU A 157 1.21 -6.82 17.74
CA LEU A 157 0.69 -7.72 18.76
C LEU A 157 -0.76 -8.10 18.44
N PRO A 158 -1.21 -9.33 18.77
CA PRO A 158 -2.59 -9.76 18.52
C PRO A 158 -3.65 -8.80 19.07
N ALA A 159 -3.39 -8.15 20.20
CA ALA A 159 -4.28 -7.16 20.80
C ALA A 159 -4.46 -5.87 19.96
N CYS A 160 -3.59 -5.63 18.97
CA CYS A 160 -3.70 -4.49 18.05
C CYS A 160 -4.67 -4.77 16.90
N TYR A 161 -4.98 -6.03 16.63
CA TYR A 161 -5.98 -6.42 15.63
C TYR A 161 -7.36 -6.41 16.27
N ARG A 162 -8.20 -5.46 15.87
CA ARG A 162 -9.51 -5.19 16.49
C ARG A 162 -10.64 -5.39 15.49
N PRO A 163 -11.11 -6.62 15.27
CA PRO A 163 -12.11 -6.90 14.25
C PRO A 163 -13.44 -6.16 14.48
N GLN A 164 -13.80 -5.87 15.73
CA GLN A 164 -15.01 -5.12 16.08
C GLN A 164 -14.84 -3.59 15.91
N GLU A 165 -13.61 -3.11 15.77
CA GLU A 165 -13.29 -1.70 15.56
C GLU A 165 -12.37 -1.54 14.33
N PRO A 166 -12.86 -1.85 13.11
CA PRO A 166 -12.00 -1.94 11.92
C PRO A 166 -11.16 -0.69 11.64
N PHE A 167 -11.70 0.50 11.90
CA PHE A 167 -10.96 1.75 11.71
C PHE A 167 -9.84 1.99 12.75
N ARG A 168 -9.81 1.20 13.83
CA ARG A 168 -8.78 1.23 14.88
C ARG A 168 -7.89 0.00 14.87
N SER A 169 -8.17 -0.93 13.99
CA SER A 169 -7.38 -2.15 13.84
C SER A 169 -6.05 -1.84 13.15
N SER A 170 -4.99 -2.50 13.59
CA SER A 170 -3.73 -2.48 12.86
C SER A 170 -3.90 -3.20 11.53
N ALA A 171 -3.35 -2.63 10.46
CA ALA A 171 -3.36 -3.20 9.12
C ALA A 171 -2.04 -3.89 8.76
N GLY A 172 -0.99 -3.67 9.55
CA GLY A 172 0.33 -4.25 9.28
C GLY A 172 0.34 -5.78 9.44
N VAL A 173 1.11 -6.45 8.61
CA VAL A 173 1.16 -7.91 8.52
C VAL A 173 2.61 -8.40 8.60
N PRO A 174 2.91 -9.46 9.39
CA PRO A 174 4.19 -10.14 9.28
C PRO A 174 4.27 -10.90 7.95
N GLY A 175 5.30 -10.65 7.16
CA GLY A 175 5.40 -11.25 5.83
C GLY A 175 6.81 -11.65 5.40
N LEU A 176 7.83 -11.34 6.21
CA LEU A 176 9.21 -11.53 5.82
C LEU A 176 9.56 -12.99 5.49
N ASP A 177 9.01 -13.93 6.25
CA ASP A 177 9.28 -15.36 6.06
C ASP A 177 8.76 -15.92 4.73
N TRP A 178 7.74 -15.29 4.16
CA TRP A 178 7.06 -15.74 2.95
C TRP A 178 7.41 -14.92 1.71
N TYR A 179 7.91 -13.72 1.94
CA TYR A 179 8.13 -12.73 0.89
C TYR A 179 8.94 -13.27 -0.29
N GLY A 180 10.09 -13.89 -0.02
CA GLY A 180 10.94 -14.44 -1.06
C GLY A 180 10.28 -15.56 -1.87
N HIS A 181 9.52 -16.42 -1.20
CA HIS A 181 8.81 -17.52 -1.86
C HIS A 181 7.68 -17.00 -2.76
N LEU A 182 6.90 -16.02 -2.28
CA LEU A 182 5.83 -15.43 -3.05
C LEU A 182 6.38 -14.69 -4.27
N LEU A 183 7.43 -13.91 -4.09
CA LEU A 183 8.05 -13.15 -5.18
C LEU A 183 8.61 -14.04 -6.30
N LEU A 184 9.14 -15.22 -5.95
CA LEU A 184 9.73 -16.16 -6.94
C LEU A 184 8.68 -17.00 -7.68
N ASN A 185 7.43 -16.99 -7.22
CA ASN A 185 6.33 -17.71 -7.87
C ASN A 185 5.52 -16.84 -8.83
N GLU A 186 5.74 -15.52 -8.87
CA GLU A 186 5.16 -14.59 -9.83
C GLU A 186 6.05 -14.40 -11.07
#